data_069de6b85f5805292caa395729c60f99
#
_entry.id   069de6b85f5805292caa395729c60f99
#
_cell.length_a   1.000
_cell.length_b   1.000
_cell.length_c   1.000
_cell.angle_alpha   90.00
_cell.angle_beta   90.00
_cell.angle_gamma   90.00
#
_symmetry.space_group_name_H-M   'P 1'
#
loop_
_entity.id
_entity.type
_entity.pdbx_description
1 polymer ?
#
loop_
_entity_poly.entity_id
_entity_poly.type
_entity_poly.pdbx_seq_one_letter_code
_entity_poly.pdbx_strand_id
1 'polypeptide(L)'
;TVWQGGINLSFGQEYVSLNLSGVYPNHTEVEVVKLFKGRFINEIDIKERRKVIVLHKKTAEILFDKTHTEPIGQFVNAGNVVYQVVGLYNDKGDSGDSDAYIPFTTLQTIYNKGDKLNNLVMTTKNLETIEANEAFEAHYRKVLGANHRFDPTDHSAIWIWNRFTNYLQQQQGSNMLRIAIWVIGIFTLLSGIVGVSNIMLITVKERTREFGIRKALGAKPLSILWLIIVESVTITTIFGYIGMVAGIGVTEWMNSAFGNQTMDTGMWTETVFLNPTVDIRIAIQATLTLIIAGTLAGLFPARKAVSIRPIEALRAD
;
A
#
# COMPACT_ATOMS: atom_id res chain seq x y z
N THR A 1 -15.60 -23.64 0.23
CA THR A 1 -16.72 -23.01 0.93
C THR A 1 -18.03 -23.20 0.14
N VAL A 2 -19.16 -23.19 0.86
CA VAL A 2 -20.51 -23.11 0.30
C VAL A 2 -21.16 -21.88 0.88
N TRP A 3 -21.93 -21.14 0.09
CA TRP A 3 -22.60 -19.95 0.59
C TRP A 3 -24.09 -19.93 0.25
N GLN A 4 -24.85 -19.22 1.08
CA GLN A 4 -26.26 -18.94 0.90
C GLN A 4 -26.49 -17.45 1.06
N GLY A 5 -26.86 -16.79 -0.03
CA GLY A 5 -27.08 -15.34 -0.06
C GLY A 5 -28.48 -14.92 0.38
N GLY A 6 -28.60 -13.64 0.72
CA GLY A 6 -29.89 -12.99 0.99
C GLY A 6 -30.60 -13.50 2.22
N ILE A 7 -29.87 -13.88 3.26
CA ILE A 7 -30.45 -14.34 4.52
C ILE A 7 -30.63 -13.15 5.46
N ASN A 8 -31.86 -12.96 5.95
CA ASN A 8 -32.14 -12.01 7.00
C ASN A 8 -31.79 -12.64 8.36
N LEU A 9 -30.73 -12.15 8.96
CA LEU A 9 -30.33 -12.50 10.32
C LEU A 9 -31.00 -11.52 11.30
N SER A 10 -31.69 -12.02 12.32
CA SER A 10 -32.43 -11.17 13.26
C SER A 10 -32.19 -11.54 14.72
N PHE A 11 -32.22 -10.50 15.56
CA PHE A 11 -32.22 -10.61 17.01
C PHE A 11 -33.24 -9.60 17.59
N GLY A 12 -34.28 -10.10 18.23
CA GLY A 12 -35.40 -9.26 18.65
C GLY A 12 -36.10 -8.58 17.47
N GLN A 13 -36.05 -7.25 17.43
CA GLN A 13 -36.64 -6.44 16.34
C GLN A 13 -35.61 -5.99 15.30
N GLU A 14 -34.32 -6.18 15.57
CA GLU A 14 -33.27 -5.78 14.67
C GLU A 14 -32.94 -6.89 13.66
N TYR A 15 -32.63 -6.52 12.43
CA TYR A 15 -32.27 -7.47 11.39
C TYR A 15 -31.22 -6.90 10.43
N VAL A 16 -30.42 -7.79 9.86
CA VAL A 16 -29.42 -7.48 8.85
C VAL A 16 -29.51 -8.55 7.75
N SER A 17 -29.53 -8.10 6.51
CA SER A 17 -29.43 -9.02 5.36
C SER A 17 -27.94 -9.28 5.07
N LEU A 18 -27.56 -10.55 5.02
CA LEU A 18 -26.17 -10.99 4.82
C LEU A 18 -26.11 -12.33 4.10
N ASN A 19 -24.90 -12.75 3.77
CA ASN A 19 -24.64 -14.08 3.25
C ASN A 19 -24.14 -14.99 4.37
N LEU A 20 -24.59 -16.23 4.36
CA LEU A 20 -24.04 -17.27 5.23
C LEU A 20 -23.01 -18.08 4.46
N SER A 21 -21.80 -18.12 4.98
CA SER A 21 -20.70 -18.91 4.42
C SER A 21 -20.42 -20.13 5.27
N GLY A 22 -20.61 -21.30 4.70
CA GLY A 22 -20.26 -22.60 5.30
C GLY A 22 -18.78 -22.87 5.11
N VAL A 23 -18.04 -22.94 6.22
CA VAL A 23 -16.59 -23.05 6.21
C VAL A 23 -16.08 -24.17 7.11
N TYR A 24 -14.84 -24.60 6.86
CA TYR A 24 -14.08 -25.51 7.73
C TYR A 24 -13.23 -24.74 8.74
N PRO A 25 -12.78 -25.37 9.82
CA PRO A 25 -11.96 -24.70 10.86
C PRO A 25 -10.69 -24.02 10.35
N ASN A 26 -10.04 -24.62 9.35
CA ASN A 26 -8.82 -24.09 8.73
C ASN A 26 -9.04 -22.82 7.85
N HIS A 27 -10.29 -22.40 7.68
CA HIS A 27 -10.61 -21.19 6.94
C HIS A 27 -9.92 -19.94 7.50
N THR A 28 -9.77 -19.87 8.81
CA THR A 28 -9.07 -18.76 9.48
C THR A 28 -7.58 -18.64 9.08
N GLU A 29 -6.94 -19.76 8.72
CA GLU A 29 -5.54 -19.76 8.28
C GLU A 29 -5.43 -19.37 6.81
N VAL A 30 -6.37 -19.83 5.99
CA VAL A 30 -6.35 -19.59 4.54
C VAL A 30 -6.77 -18.13 4.20
N GLU A 31 -7.83 -17.63 4.85
CA GLU A 31 -8.37 -16.27 4.61
C GLU A 31 -7.90 -15.26 5.66
N VAL A 32 -7.03 -15.66 6.59
CA VAL A 32 -6.47 -14.78 7.64
C VAL A 32 -7.54 -14.07 8.44
N VAL A 33 -8.65 -14.76 8.75
CA VAL A 33 -9.75 -14.21 9.55
C VAL A 33 -9.29 -13.98 10.99
N LYS A 34 -9.35 -12.75 11.47
CA LYS A 34 -8.96 -12.41 12.85
C LYS A 34 -10.15 -12.44 13.77
N LEU A 35 -10.11 -13.37 14.74
CA LEU A 35 -11.09 -13.37 15.82
C LEU A 35 -10.94 -12.13 16.69
N PHE A 36 -12.08 -11.48 16.96
CA PHE A 36 -12.19 -10.36 17.89
C PHE A 36 -12.55 -10.84 19.28
N LYS A 37 -13.54 -11.76 19.40
CA LYS A 37 -14.01 -12.32 20.67
C LYS A 37 -14.62 -13.69 20.48
N GLY A 38 -14.57 -14.55 21.49
CA GLY A 38 -15.13 -15.90 21.43
C GLY A 38 -14.22 -16.91 20.70
N ARG A 39 -14.82 -17.85 19.96
CA ARG A 39 -14.12 -18.89 19.21
C ARG A 39 -14.61 -18.97 17.76
N PHE A 40 -13.79 -19.53 16.90
CA PHE A 40 -14.20 -19.92 15.55
C PHE A 40 -14.85 -21.31 15.53
N ILE A 41 -15.34 -21.70 14.37
CA ILE A 41 -15.87 -23.03 14.10
C ILE A 41 -14.76 -24.07 14.35
N ASN A 42 -15.10 -25.20 14.97
CA ASN A 42 -14.17 -26.28 15.26
C ASN A 42 -14.63 -27.59 14.64
N GLU A 43 -13.78 -28.64 14.73
CA GLU A 43 -14.06 -29.96 14.17
C GLU A 43 -15.31 -30.62 14.76
N ILE A 44 -15.64 -30.34 16.03
CA ILE A 44 -16.84 -30.87 16.67
C ILE A 44 -18.11 -30.25 16.04
N ASP A 45 -18.07 -28.96 15.77
CA ASP A 45 -19.18 -28.24 15.11
C ASP A 45 -19.45 -28.82 13.71
N ILE A 46 -18.39 -29.18 12.97
CA ILE A 46 -18.48 -29.84 11.67
C ILE A 46 -19.08 -31.24 11.79
N LYS A 47 -18.55 -32.05 12.72
CA LYS A 47 -18.94 -33.46 12.90
C LYS A 47 -20.40 -33.61 13.38
N GLU A 48 -20.78 -32.77 14.35
CA GLU A 48 -22.10 -32.79 14.95
C GLU A 48 -23.12 -31.89 14.23
N ARG A 49 -22.68 -31.20 13.17
CA ARG A 49 -23.52 -30.26 12.40
C ARG A 49 -24.21 -29.23 13.31
N ARG A 50 -23.41 -28.67 14.27
CA ARG A 50 -23.95 -27.73 15.24
C ARG A 50 -24.45 -26.46 14.56
N LYS A 51 -25.55 -25.92 15.07
CA LYS A 51 -26.13 -24.65 14.62
C LYS A 51 -25.44 -23.49 15.37
N VAL A 52 -24.17 -23.26 15.04
CA VAL A 52 -23.36 -22.17 15.59
C VAL A 52 -23.02 -21.18 14.47
N ILE A 53 -22.84 -19.91 14.86
CA ILE A 53 -22.54 -18.82 13.93
C ILE A 53 -21.43 -17.93 14.49
N VAL A 54 -20.54 -17.48 13.61
CA VAL A 54 -19.52 -16.46 13.90
C VAL A 54 -19.88 -15.23 13.09
N LEU A 55 -20.04 -14.10 13.76
CA LEU A 55 -20.52 -12.85 13.16
C LEU A 55 -19.37 -11.87 12.95
N HIS A 56 -19.48 -11.04 11.92
CA HIS A 56 -18.65 -9.87 11.78
C HIS A 56 -18.98 -8.85 12.89
N LYS A 57 -17.98 -8.13 13.40
CA LYS A 57 -18.13 -7.16 14.47
C LYS A 57 -19.23 -6.13 14.18
N LYS A 58 -19.24 -5.53 12.97
CA LYS A 58 -20.28 -4.56 12.56
C LYS A 58 -21.70 -5.16 12.58
N THR A 59 -21.83 -6.40 12.11
CA THR A 59 -23.14 -7.11 12.14
C THR A 59 -23.62 -7.31 13.58
N ALA A 60 -22.71 -7.70 14.46
CA ALA A 60 -23.04 -7.85 15.88
C ALA A 60 -23.42 -6.50 16.54
N GLU A 61 -22.73 -5.42 16.22
CA GLU A 61 -23.08 -4.08 16.67
C GLU A 61 -24.50 -3.68 16.23
N ILE A 62 -24.86 -3.88 14.96
CA ILE A 62 -26.22 -3.56 14.47
C ILE A 62 -27.29 -4.36 15.18
N LEU A 63 -27.06 -5.66 15.43
CA LEU A 63 -28.05 -6.55 16.01
C LEU A 63 -28.21 -6.39 17.54
N PHE A 64 -27.11 -6.06 18.26
CA PHE A 64 -27.08 -6.14 19.73
C PHE A 64 -26.90 -4.79 20.43
N ASP A 65 -26.49 -3.72 19.73
CA ASP A 65 -26.17 -2.42 20.36
C ASP A 65 -27.37 -1.83 21.11
N LYS A 66 -28.55 -1.84 20.50
CA LYS A 66 -29.78 -1.31 21.13
C LYS A 66 -30.21 -2.07 22.38
N THR A 67 -29.87 -3.33 22.50
CA THR A 67 -30.24 -4.17 23.64
C THR A 67 -29.15 -4.22 24.70
N HIS A 68 -27.95 -3.65 24.43
CA HIS A 68 -26.78 -3.74 25.31
C HIS A 68 -26.45 -5.17 25.74
N THR A 69 -26.81 -6.15 24.91
CA THR A 69 -26.64 -7.58 25.23
C THR A 69 -25.32 -8.08 24.66
N GLU A 70 -24.56 -8.85 25.45
CA GLU A 70 -23.36 -9.53 24.96
C GLU A 70 -23.74 -10.53 23.85
N PRO A 71 -23.18 -10.42 22.63
CA PRO A 71 -23.55 -11.27 21.50
C PRO A 71 -23.22 -12.75 21.69
N ILE A 72 -22.10 -13.07 22.38
CA ILE A 72 -21.63 -14.44 22.53
C ILE A 72 -22.57 -15.21 23.45
N GLY A 73 -22.96 -16.41 22.97
CA GLY A 73 -23.92 -17.27 23.64
C GLY A 73 -25.39 -17.00 23.33
N GLN A 74 -25.71 -15.87 22.70
CA GLN A 74 -27.07 -15.51 22.29
C GLN A 74 -27.50 -16.33 21.05
N PHE A 75 -28.80 -16.40 20.86
CA PHE A 75 -29.41 -17.07 19.74
C PHE A 75 -29.94 -16.04 18.72
N VAL A 76 -29.58 -16.20 17.47
CA VAL A 76 -30.03 -15.36 16.35
C VAL A 76 -30.82 -16.19 15.34
N ASN A 77 -31.82 -15.59 14.72
CA ASN A 77 -32.62 -16.25 13.70
C ASN A 77 -32.08 -15.90 12.30
N ALA A 78 -31.68 -16.91 11.54
CA ALA A 78 -31.31 -16.79 10.13
C ALA A 78 -32.42 -17.45 9.28
N GLY A 79 -33.36 -16.66 8.81
CA GLY A 79 -34.59 -17.17 8.19
C GLY A 79 -35.41 -18.01 9.18
N ASN A 80 -35.53 -19.30 8.93
CA ASN A 80 -36.28 -20.23 9.79
C ASN A 80 -35.38 -21.08 10.72
N VAL A 81 -34.12 -20.75 10.86
CA VAL A 81 -33.15 -21.52 11.63
C VAL A 81 -32.51 -20.66 12.71
N VAL A 82 -32.46 -21.19 13.91
CA VAL A 82 -31.82 -20.54 15.07
C VAL A 82 -30.38 -21.01 15.17
N TYR A 83 -29.45 -20.05 15.28
CA TYR A 83 -28.03 -20.28 15.49
C TYR A 83 -27.56 -19.65 16.78
N GLN A 84 -26.64 -20.31 17.48
CA GLN A 84 -25.96 -19.74 18.65
C GLN A 84 -24.71 -18.99 18.20
N VAL A 85 -24.55 -17.74 18.63
CA VAL A 85 -23.35 -16.94 18.38
C VAL A 85 -22.21 -17.45 19.25
N VAL A 86 -21.13 -17.93 18.64
CA VAL A 86 -19.97 -18.49 19.34
C VAL A 86 -18.71 -17.63 19.23
N GLY A 87 -18.69 -16.68 18.29
CA GLY A 87 -17.55 -15.81 18.12
C GLY A 87 -17.86 -14.61 17.25
N LEU A 88 -16.99 -13.62 17.37
CA LEU A 88 -16.98 -12.41 16.57
C LEU A 88 -15.64 -12.29 15.86
N TYR A 89 -15.65 -11.88 14.60
CA TYR A 89 -14.45 -11.61 13.84
C TYR A 89 -14.42 -10.18 13.32
N ASN A 90 -13.24 -9.70 13.00
CA ASN A 90 -13.04 -8.39 12.43
C ASN A 90 -11.99 -8.47 11.31
N ASP A 91 -12.37 -8.11 10.11
CA ASP A 91 -11.45 -8.04 8.98
C ASP A 91 -10.79 -6.67 8.92
N LYS A 92 -9.54 -6.63 8.50
CA LYS A 92 -8.83 -5.37 8.28
C LYS A 92 -9.28 -4.62 7.02
N GLY A 93 -9.97 -5.30 6.13
CA GLY A 93 -10.57 -4.70 4.94
C GLY A 93 -12.01 -4.33 5.24
N ASP A 94 -12.37 -3.10 4.94
CA ASP A 94 -13.76 -2.60 4.99
C ASP A 94 -14.54 -3.14 3.77
N SER A 95 -14.35 -4.44 3.47
CA SER A 95 -15.14 -5.12 2.46
C SER A 95 -16.56 -5.19 2.99
N GLY A 96 -17.49 -4.51 2.29
CA GLY A 96 -18.89 -4.37 2.69
C GLY A 96 -19.68 -5.67 2.81
N ASP A 97 -19.06 -6.81 2.52
CA ASP A 97 -19.63 -8.14 2.68
C ASP A 97 -19.29 -8.67 4.08
N SER A 98 -20.10 -8.30 5.04
CA SER A 98 -20.07 -8.90 6.37
C SER A 98 -20.78 -10.27 6.33
N ASP A 99 -20.13 -11.27 5.74
CA ASP A 99 -20.60 -12.64 5.78
C ASP A 99 -20.64 -13.15 7.22
N ALA A 100 -21.59 -14.03 7.50
CA ALA A 100 -21.56 -14.78 8.74
C ALA A 100 -21.07 -16.20 8.46
N TYR A 101 -20.16 -16.71 9.28
CA TYR A 101 -19.60 -18.04 9.13
C TYR A 101 -20.38 -19.07 9.94
N ILE A 102 -20.75 -20.18 9.32
CA ILE A 102 -21.37 -21.34 9.96
C ILE A 102 -20.60 -22.62 9.56
N PRO A 103 -20.77 -23.75 10.29
CA PRO A 103 -20.12 -24.99 9.89
C PRO A 103 -20.56 -25.44 8.49
N PHE A 104 -19.60 -25.84 7.67
CA PHE A 104 -19.82 -26.27 6.29
C PHE A 104 -20.91 -27.35 6.18
N THR A 105 -20.83 -28.41 6.99
CA THR A 105 -21.79 -29.50 7.00
C THR A 105 -23.19 -29.06 7.45
N THR A 106 -23.27 -28.09 8.32
CA THR A 106 -24.54 -27.50 8.77
C THR A 106 -25.23 -26.77 7.63
N LEU A 107 -24.49 -25.92 6.90
CA LEU A 107 -25.02 -25.21 5.73
C LEU A 107 -25.50 -26.17 4.65
N GLN A 108 -24.68 -27.16 4.30
CA GLN A 108 -25.06 -28.17 3.30
C GLN A 108 -26.37 -28.89 3.67
N THR A 109 -26.52 -29.25 4.94
CA THR A 109 -27.70 -29.98 5.42
C THR A 109 -28.96 -29.12 5.45
N ILE A 110 -28.85 -27.90 6.00
CA ILE A 110 -30.01 -27.01 6.19
C ILE A 110 -30.54 -26.46 4.86
N TYR A 111 -29.64 -26.07 3.96
CA TYR A 111 -30.02 -25.46 2.68
C TYR A 111 -29.99 -26.45 1.51
N ASN A 112 -29.94 -27.77 1.80
CA ASN A 112 -29.99 -28.85 0.82
C ASN A 112 -29.02 -28.65 -0.38
N LYS A 113 -27.78 -28.25 -0.07
CA LYS A 113 -26.76 -27.99 -1.11
C LYS A 113 -26.17 -29.30 -1.71
N GLY A 114 -26.39 -30.45 -1.09
CA GLY A 114 -25.80 -31.70 -1.50
C GLY A 114 -24.27 -31.64 -1.51
N ASP A 115 -23.67 -32.18 -2.56
CA ASP A 115 -22.20 -32.19 -2.74
C ASP A 115 -21.67 -30.95 -3.53
N LYS A 116 -22.50 -29.95 -3.73
CA LYS A 116 -22.10 -28.74 -4.48
C LYS A 116 -21.22 -27.85 -3.66
N LEU A 117 -20.17 -27.35 -4.30
CA LEU A 117 -19.28 -26.30 -3.78
C LEU A 117 -19.48 -25.02 -4.60
N ASN A 118 -19.45 -23.87 -3.93
CA ASN A 118 -19.42 -22.59 -4.62
C ASN A 118 -17.98 -22.17 -4.92
N ASN A 119 -17.13 -22.23 -3.89
CA ASN A 119 -15.73 -21.81 -4.01
C ASN A 119 -14.82 -22.87 -3.37
N LEU A 120 -13.69 -23.11 -4.01
CA LEU A 120 -12.56 -23.83 -3.44
C LEU A 120 -11.46 -22.81 -3.13
N VAL A 121 -11.09 -22.69 -1.86
CA VAL A 121 -10.01 -21.80 -1.42
C VAL A 121 -8.83 -22.69 -1.03
N MET A 122 -7.66 -22.39 -1.57
CA MET A 122 -6.44 -23.16 -1.31
C MET A 122 -5.23 -22.25 -1.14
N THR A 123 -4.25 -22.70 -0.39
CA THR A 123 -2.92 -22.09 -0.33
C THR A 123 -1.97 -22.88 -1.21
N THR A 124 -1.13 -22.16 -1.95
CA THR A 124 -0.10 -22.74 -2.81
C THR A 124 1.29 -22.42 -2.25
N LYS A 125 2.27 -23.27 -2.53
CA LYS A 125 3.67 -23.07 -2.15
C LYS A 125 4.54 -23.09 -3.40
N ASN A 126 5.68 -22.36 -3.36
CA ASN A 126 6.70 -22.30 -4.42
C ASN A 126 6.18 -21.72 -5.76
N LEU A 127 5.20 -20.83 -5.72
CA LEU A 127 4.70 -20.10 -6.89
C LEU A 127 5.08 -18.62 -6.75
N GLU A 128 6.38 -18.30 -6.84
CA GLU A 128 6.92 -16.96 -6.56
C GLU A 128 6.92 -16.03 -7.78
N THR A 129 6.66 -16.54 -8.98
CA THR A 129 6.67 -15.77 -10.22
C THR A 129 5.31 -15.79 -10.91
N ILE A 130 5.06 -14.81 -11.79
CA ILE A 130 3.81 -14.73 -12.55
C ILE A 130 3.71 -15.95 -13.47
N GLU A 131 4.80 -16.33 -14.15
CA GLU A 131 4.85 -17.44 -15.08
C GLU A 131 4.56 -18.78 -14.39
N ALA A 132 5.07 -18.97 -13.16
CA ALA A 132 4.78 -20.18 -12.37
C ALA A 132 3.30 -20.27 -11.96
N ASN A 133 2.69 -19.13 -11.63
CA ASN A 133 1.26 -19.06 -11.32
C ASN A 133 0.40 -19.31 -12.56
N GLU A 134 0.72 -18.73 -13.70
CA GLU A 134 0.01 -18.97 -14.96
C GLU A 134 0.11 -20.45 -15.39
N ALA A 135 1.30 -21.04 -15.28
CA ALA A 135 1.49 -22.47 -15.55
C ALA A 135 0.67 -23.35 -14.61
N PHE A 136 0.61 -23.02 -13.32
CA PHE A 136 -0.22 -23.70 -12.35
C PHE A 136 -1.71 -23.58 -12.69
N GLU A 137 -2.20 -22.38 -13.01
CA GLU A 137 -3.59 -22.16 -13.38
C GLU A 137 -3.97 -22.92 -14.65
N ALA A 138 -3.11 -22.93 -15.67
CA ALA A 138 -3.32 -23.69 -16.90
C ALA A 138 -3.40 -25.21 -16.63
N HIS A 139 -2.50 -25.72 -15.78
CA HIS A 139 -2.52 -27.11 -15.35
C HIS A 139 -3.79 -27.45 -14.57
N TYR A 140 -4.18 -26.60 -13.64
CA TYR A 140 -5.38 -26.77 -12.83
C TYR A 140 -6.66 -26.78 -13.68
N ARG A 141 -6.78 -25.85 -14.65
CA ARG A 141 -7.88 -25.84 -15.62
C ARG A 141 -7.94 -27.12 -16.47
N LYS A 142 -6.77 -27.61 -16.90
CA LYS A 142 -6.69 -28.84 -17.66
C LYS A 142 -7.19 -30.06 -16.87
N VAL A 143 -6.79 -30.19 -15.61
CA VAL A 143 -7.22 -31.28 -14.74
C VAL A 143 -8.72 -31.21 -14.45
N LEU A 144 -9.24 -30.04 -14.14
CA LEU A 144 -10.65 -29.85 -13.87
C LEU A 144 -11.49 -30.02 -15.14
N GLY A 145 -11.03 -29.50 -16.28
CA GLY A 145 -11.71 -29.67 -17.56
C GLY A 145 -11.88 -31.13 -17.95
N ALA A 146 -10.84 -31.95 -17.71
CA ALA A 146 -10.93 -33.38 -17.94
C ALA A 146 -11.97 -34.06 -17.03
N ASN A 147 -12.06 -33.68 -15.77
CA ASN A 147 -12.99 -34.29 -14.81
C ASN A 147 -14.43 -33.77 -14.94
N HIS A 148 -14.63 -32.53 -15.34
CA HIS A 148 -15.93 -31.86 -15.40
C HIS A 148 -16.43 -31.61 -16.84
N ARG A 149 -15.69 -32.07 -17.86
CA ARG A 149 -16.05 -32.02 -19.29
C ARG A 149 -16.28 -30.62 -19.82
N PHE A 150 -15.42 -29.66 -19.47
CA PHE A 150 -15.36 -28.31 -20.07
C PHE A 150 -14.03 -28.12 -20.79
N ASP A 151 -13.99 -27.17 -21.73
CA ASP A 151 -12.77 -26.81 -22.44
C ASP A 151 -11.80 -26.05 -21.50
N PRO A 152 -10.58 -26.55 -21.28
CA PRO A 152 -9.59 -25.87 -20.43
C PRO A 152 -9.24 -24.45 -20.89
N THR A 153 -9.48 -24.12 -22.17
CA THR A 153 -9.24 -22.78 -22.72
C THR A 153 -10.37 -21.79 -22.45
N ASP A 154 -11.53 -22.31 -22.03
CA ASP A 154 -12.65 -21.45 -21.64
C ASP A 154 -12.45 -20.88 -20.24
N HIS A 155 -12.04 -19.62 -20.20
CA HIS A 155 -11.84 -18.90 -18.95
C HIS A 155 -13.15 -18.61 -18.20
N SER A 156 -14.30 -18.68 -18.87
CA SER A 156 -15.61 -18.46 -18.25
C SER A 156 -16.12 -19.66 -17.47
N ALA A 157 -15.63 -20.86 -17.78
CA ALA A 157 -16.06 -22.12 -17.12
C ALA A 157 -15.65 -22.16 -15.64
N ILE A 158 -14.49 -21.62 -15.30
CA ILE A 158 -14.01 -21.50 -13.91
C ILE A 158 -13.32 -20.16 -13.74
N TRP A 159 -13.76 -19.40 -12.77
CA TRP A 159 -13.09 -18.18 -12.36
C TRP A 159 -12.04 -18.48 -11.29
N ILE A 160 -10.77 -18.17 -11.58
CA ILE A 160 -9.66 -18.34 -10.65
C ILE A 160 -9.24 -16.95 -10.16
N TRP A 161 -9.38 -16.73 -8.88
CA TRP A 161 -8.91 -15.50 -8.20
C TRP A 161 -7.56 -15.75 -7.55
N ASN A 162 -6.48 -15.42 -8.26
CA ASN A 162 -5.13 -15.56 -7.74
C ASN A 162 -4.69 -14.24 -7.07
N ARG A 163 -4.79 -14.17 -5.74
CA ARG A 163 -4.41 -12.99 -4.96
C ARG A 163 -2.93 -12.66 -5.09
N PHE A 164 -2.07 -13.67 -5.24
CA PHE A 164 -0.63 -13.46 -5.33
C PHE A 164 -0.24 -12.83 -6.68
N THR A 165 -0.81 -13.27 -7.77
CA THR A 165 -0.60 -12.66 -9.09
C THR A 165 -1.07 -11.20 -9.11
N ASN A 166 -2.23 -10.91 -8.54
CA ASN A 166 -2.73 -9.54 -8.39
C ASN A 166 -1.79 -8.68 -7.55
N TYR A 167 -1.27 -9.22 -6.45
CA TYR A 167 -0.28 -8.53 -5.62
C TYR A 167 1.02 -8.22 -6.39
N LEU A 168 1.55 -9.19 -7.15
CA LEU A 168 2.74 -9.00 -7.97
C LEU A 168 2.52 -7.94 -9.06
N GLN A 169 1.37 -7.94 -9.73
CA GLN A 169 1.03 -6.94 -10.74
C GLN A 169 0.90 -5.54 -10.11
N GLN A 170 0.27 -5.42 -8.95
CA GLN A 170 0.19 -4.16 -8.21
C GLN A 170 1.57 -3.67 -7.78
N GLN A 171 2.44 -4.58 -7.32
CA GLN A 171 3.81 -4.25 -6.96
C GLN A 171 4.63 -3.78 -8.16
N GLN A 172 4.49 -4.42 -9.33
CA GLN A 172 5.11 -3.97 -10.57
C GLN A 172 4.62 -2.58 -10.99
N GLY A 173 3.31 -2.32 -10.93
CA GLY A 173 2.73 -1.01 -11.17
C GLY A 173 3.28 0.07 -10.23
N SER A 174 3.35 -0.24 -8.94
CA SER A 174 3.91 0.66 -7.92
C SER A 174 5.41 0.93 -8.16
N ASN A 175 6.18 -0.08 -8.57
CA ASN A 175 7.60 0.09 -8.91
C ASN A 175 7.77 0.96 -10.18
N MET A 176 6.91 0.79 -11.18
CA MET A 176 6.94 1.63 -12.39
C MET A 176 6.65 3.09 -12.06
N LEU A 177 5.65 3.37 -11.23
CA LEU A 177 5.35 4.72 -10.74
C LEU A 177 6.53 5.30 -9.96
N ARG A 178 7.17 4.51 -9.09
CA ARG A 178 8.35 4.92 -8.34
C ARG A 178 9.49 5.32 -9.28
N ILE A 179 9.77 4.51 -10.31
CA ILE A 179 10.80 4.81 -11.30
C ILE A 179 10.47 6.11 -12.04
N ALA A 180 9.23 6.29 -12.49
CA ALA A 180 8.79 7.51 -13.16
C ALA A 180 9.00 8.76 -12.29
N ILE A 181 8.62 8.71 -11.00
CA ILE A 181 8.83 9.79 -10.05
C ILE A 181 10.34 10.08 -9.86
N TRP A 182 11.18 9.04 -9.76
CA TRP A 182 12.63 9.21 -9.67
C TRP A 182 13.21 9.89 -10.91
N VAL A 183 12.77 9.50 -12.11
CA VAL A 183 13.21 10.12 -13.37
C VAL A 183 12.85 11.60 -13.41
N ILE A 184 11.59 11.94 -13.09
CA ILE A 184 11.14 13.34 -13.01
C ILE A 184 11.94 14.11 -11.96
N GLY A 185 12.17 13.53 -10.78
CA GLY A 185 12.94 14.14 -9.71
C GLY A 185 14.38 14.43 -10.11
N ILE A 186 15.05 13.50 -10.82
CA ILE A 186 16.41 13.68 -11.33
C ILE A 186 16.46 14.83 -12.35
N PHE A 187 15.53 14.89 -13.31
CA PHE A 187 15.50 15.97 -14.29
C PHE A 187 15.22 17.33 -13.65
N THR A 188 14.33 17.38 -12.67
CA THR A 188 14.06 18.59 -11.88
C THR A 188 15.30 19.04 -11.10
N LEU A 189 16.02 18.08 -10.47
CA LEU A 189 17.27 18.35 -9.76
C LEU A 189 18.35 18.87 -10.69
N LEU A 190 18.51 18.27 -11.88
CA LEU A 190 19.48 18.73 -12.89
C LEU A 190 19.16 20.16 -13.33
N SER A 191 17.89 20.51 -13.54
CA SER A 191 17.47 21.87 -13.86
C SER A 191 17.87 22.85 -12.72
N GLY A 192 17.65 22.45 -11.47
CA GLY A 192 18.06 23.20 -10.29
C GLY A 192 19.60 23.41 -10.23
N ILE A 193 20.38 22.36 -10.49
CA ILE A 193 21.85 22.43 -10.55
C ILE A 193 22.32 23.45 -11.59
N VAL A 194 21.73 23.44 -12.79
CA VAL A 194 22.06 24.42 -13.85
C VAL A 194 21.68 25.84 -13.41
N GLY A 195 20.52 26.02 -12.79
CA GLY A 195 20.08 27.30 -12.25
C GLY A 195 21.06 27.88 -11.23
N VAL A 196 21.40 27.09 -10.21
CA VAL A 196 22.38 27.49 -9.17
C VAL A 196 23.76 27.75 -9.80
N SER A 197 24.21 26.89 -10.71
CA SER A 197 25.49 27.06 -11.38
C SER A 197 25.56 28.37 -12.19
N ASN A 198 24.49 28.76 -12.87
CA ASN A 198 24.41 30.02 -13.60
C ASN A 198 24.49 31.24 -12.66
N ILE A 199 23.76 31.23 -11.52
CA ILE A 199 23.84 32.28 -10.53
C ILE A 199 25.25 32.39 -9.96
N MET A 200 25.86 31.26 -9.60
CA MET A 200 27.22 31.22 -9.07
C MET A 200 28.26 31.71 -10.11
N LEU A 201 28.05 31.47 -11.41
CA LEU A 201 28.91 32.01 -12.48
C LEU A 201 28.86 33.55 -12.54
N ILE A 202 27.67 34.14 -12.35
CA ILE A 202 27.51 35.61 -12.30
C ILE A 202 28.23 36.14 -11.08
N THR A 203 27.99 35.57 -9.90
CA THR A 203 28.66 35.95 -8.65
C THR A 203 30.18 35.85 -8.77
N VAL A 204 30.71 34.77 -9.39
CA VAL A 204 32.17 34.65 -9.63
C VAL A 204 32.69 35.75 -10.54
N LYS A 205 31.93 36.15 -11.58
CA LYS A 205 32.32 37.25 -12.48
C LYS A 205 32.35 38.58 -11.71
N GLU A 206 31.33 38.88 -10.92
CA GLU A 206 31.29 40.10 -10.11
C GLU A 206 32.44 40.20 -9.08
N ARG A 207 32.85 39.07 -8.52
CA ARG A 207 33.95 38.95 -7.54
C ARG A 207 35.31 38.63 -8.17
N THR A 208 35.44 38.76 -9.51
CA THR A 208 36.71 38.44 -10.23
C THR A 208 37.89 39.20 -9.67
N ARG A 209 37.75 40.49 -9.39
CA ARG A 209 38.82 41.35 -8.83
C ARG A 209 39.23 40.87 -7.44
N GLU A 210 38.32 40.49 -6.58
CA GLU A 210 38.60 39.92 -5.26
C GLU A 210 39.45 38.66 -5.34
N PHE A 211 39.02 37.72 -6.23
CA PHE A 211 39.79 36.50 -6.44
C PHE A 211 41.16 36.74 -7.06
N GLY A 212 41.29 37.73 -7.95
CA GLY A 212 42.57 38.15 -8.53
C GLY A 212 43.53 38.68 -7.45
N ILE A 213 43.06 39.56 -6.55
CA ILE A 213 43.86 40.08 -5.42
C ILE A 213 44.29 38.97 -4.49
N ARG A 214 43.38 38.07 -4.10
CA ARG A 214 43.73 36.90 -3.26
C ARG A 214 44.83 36.03 -3.87
N LYS A 215 44.74 35.79 -5.18
CA LYS A 215 45.80 35.04 -5.91
C LYS A 215 47.14 35.79 -5.98
N ALA A 216 47.11 37.10 -6.21
CA ALA A 216 48.29 37.92 -6.22
C ALA A 216 49.00 37.95 -4.84
N LEU A 217 48.25 37.84 -3.75
CA LEU A 217 48.73 37.68 -2.37
C LEU A 217 49.14 36.23 -2.03
N GLY A 218 49.14 35.30 -2.98
CA GLY A 218 49.64 33.94 -2.80
C GLY A 218 48.60 32.91 -2.36
N ALA A 219 47.30 33.21 -2.45
CA ALA A 219 46.25 32.23 -2.13
C ALA A 219 46.34 31.00 -3.06
N LYS A 220 46.30 29.80 -2.46
CA LYS A 220 46.29 28.53 -3.21
C LYS A 220 45.02 28.38 -4.03
N PRO A 221 45.07 27.89 -5.28
CA PRO A 221 43.89 27.66 -6.12
C PRO A 221 42.81 26.85 -5.44
N LEU A 222 43.19 25.85 -4.64
CA LEU A 222 42.26 24.99 -3.87
C LEU A 222 41.47 25.78 -2.81
N SER A 223 42.04 26.83 -2.22
CA SER A 223 41.31 27.62 -1.23
C SER A 223 40.14 28.43 -1.83
N ILE A 224 40.34 28.94 -3.05
CA ILE A 224 39.30 29.62 -3.83
C ILE A 224 38.23 28.65 -4.26
N LEU A 225 38.65 27.47 -4.73
CA LEU A 225 37.74 26.41 -5.13
C LEU A 225 36.84 25.96 -3.98
N TRP A 226 37.45 25.69 -2.81
CA TRP A 226 36.68 25.32 -1.61
C TRP A 226 35.69 26.39 -1.17
N LEU A 227 36.08 27.66 -1.24
CA LEU A 227 35.23 28.79 -0.86
C LEU A 227 33.91 28.76 -1.69
N ILE A 228 34.02 28.61 -2.99
CA ILE A 228 32.87 28.62 -3.92
C ILE A 228 32.03 27.36 -3.75
N ILE A 229 32.65 26.20 -3.57
CA ILE A 229 31.91 24.94 -3.32
C ILE A 229 31.14 25.03 -2.01
N VAL A 230 31.77 25.50 -0.93
CA VAL A 230 31.08 25.66 0.38
C VAL A 230 29.93 26.64 0.27
N GLU A 231 30.09 27.75 -0.45
CA GLU A 231 29.03 28.74 -0.68
C GLU A 231 27.86 28.09 -1.46
N SER A 232 28.15 27.37 -2.52
CA SER A 232 27.14 26.64 -3.31
C SER A 232 26.40 25.56 -2.50
N VAL A 233 27.13 24.75 -1.75
CA VAL A 233 26.55 23.71 -0.88
C VAL A 233 25.69 24.34 0.20
N THR A 234 26.13 25.43 0.80
CA THR A 234 25.37 26.15 1.85
C THR A 234 24.03 26.66 1.32
N ILE A 235 24.05 27.35 0.17
CA ILE A 235 22.84 27.86 -0.48
C ILE A 235 21.90 26.70 -0.83
N THR A 236 22.42 25.67 -1.48
CA THR A 236 21.61 24.52 -1.89
C THR A 236 21.01 23.78 -0.70
N THR A 237 21.77 23.63 0.40
CA THR A 237 21.32 22.94 1.61
C THR A 237 20.23 23.76 2.31
N ILE A 238 20.38 25.07 2.47
CA ILE A 238 19.39 25.92 3.13
C ILE A 238 18.06 25.91 2.36
N PHE A 239 18.11 26.22 1.06
CA PHE A 239 16.89 26.26 0.25
C PHE A 239 16.31 24.88 0.00
N GLY A 240 17.14 23.87 -0.13
CA GLY A 240 16.70 22.48 -0.22
C GLY A 240 16.03 21.98 1.04
N TYR A 241 16.54 22.37 2.23
CA TYR A 241 15.88 22.05 3.50
C TYR A 241 14.52 22.74 3.61
N ILE A 242 14.42 24.03 3.23
CA ILE A 242 13.14 24.75 3.18
C ILE A 242 12.16 24.03 2.24
N GLY A 243 12.62 23.62 1.05
CA GLY A 243 11.81 22.85 0.11
C GLY A 243 11.35 21.50 0.67
N MET A 244 12.22 20.80 1.39
CA MET A 244 11.90 19.53 2.05
C MET A 244 10.82 19.72 3.13
N VAL A 245 10.97 20.73 3.99
CA VAL A 245 9.97 21.05 5.04
C VAL A 245 8.63 21.43 4.42
N ALA A 246 8.65 22.24 3.35
CA ALA A 246 7.44 22.58 2.61
C ALA A 246 6.78 21.35 1.98
N GLY A 247 7.57 20.46 1.39
CA GLY A 247 7.07 19.18 0.83
C GLY A 247 6.42 18.28 1.88
N ILE A 248 7.06 18.12 3.05
CA ILE A 248 6.48 17.38 4.18
C ILE A 248 5.17 18.03 4.64
N GLY A 249 5.15 19.36 4.75
CA GLY A 249 3.95 20.12 5.14
C GLY A 249 2.78 19.90 4.17
N VAL A 250 3.06 19.89 2.86
CA VAL A 250 2.02 19.59 1.84
C VAL A 250 1.53 18.14 1.98
N THR A 251 2.42 17.19 2.20
CA THR A 251 2.05 15.78 2.37
C THR A 251 1.18 15.58 3.62
N GLU A 252 1.52 16.24 4.73
CA GLU A 252 0.75 16.18 5.98
C GLU A 252 -0.61 16.88 5.82
N TRP A 253 -0.66 18.00 5.12
CA TRP A 253 -1.91 18.66 4.78
C TRP A 253 -2.81 17.76 3.93
N MET A 254 -2.25 17.09 2.91
CA MET A 254 -3.00 16.11 2.10
C MET A 254 -3.52 14.95 2.96
N ASN A 255 -2.71 14.43 3.88
CA ASN A 255 -3.12 13.39 4.81
C ASN A 255 -4.29 13.85 5.69
N SER A 256 -4.22 15.05 6.22
CA SER A 256 -5.30 15.63 7.05
C SER A 256 -6.59 15.88 6.25
N ALA A 257 -6.47 16.32 4.98
CA ALA A 257 -7.61 16.64 4.13
C ALA A 257 -8.28 15.40 3.50
N PHE A 258 -7.49 14.38 3.15
CA PHE A 258 -7.93 13.22 2.36
C PHE A 258 -7.68 11.87 3.02
N GLY A 259 -6.90 11.80 4.10
CA GLY A 259 -6.50 10.55 4.75
C GLY A 259 -7.62 9.74 5.38
N ASN A 260 -8.78 10.36 5.63
CA ASN A 260 -9.98 9.71 6.14
C ASN A 260 -11.06 9.53 5.07
N GLN A 261 -10.77 9.89 3.82
CA GLN A 261 -11.75 9.71 2.75
C GLN A 261 -11.70 8.26 2.25
N THR A 262 -12.80 7.57 2.47
CA THR A 262 -13.06 6.26 1.86
C THR A 262 -13.76 6.50 0.52
N MET A 263 -13.18 6.01 -0.57
CA MET A 263 -13.89 5.90 -1.83
C MET A 263 -14.81 4.68 -1.77
N ASP A 264 -16.10 4.92 -1.72
CA ASP A 264 -17.11 3.89 -1.91
C ASP A 264 -17.34 3.72 -3.43
N THR A 265 -16.78 2.67 -3.99
CA THR A 265 -16.96 2.30 -5.40
C THR A 265 -18.23 1.48 -5.63
N GLY A 266 -19.12 1.37 -4.60
CA GLY A 266 -20.33 0.55 -4.67
C GLY A 266 -20.11 -0.95 -4.56
N MET A 267 -18.86 -1.41 -4.62
CA MET A 267 -18.45 -2.81 -4.40
C MET A 267 -17.52 -2.98 -3.20
N TRP A 268 -16.69 -1.98 -2.90
CA TRP A 268 -15.76 -1.98 -1.75
C TRP A 268 -15.42 -0.54 -1.36
N THR A 269 -15.22 -0.33 -0.07
CA THR A 269 -14.70 0.91 0.49
C THR A 269 -13.20 0.75 0.70
N GLU A 270 -12.38 1.47 -0.08
CA GLU A 270 -10.94 1.54 0.14
C GLU A 270 -10.53 2.93 0.62
N THR A 271 -9.64 2.98 1.60
CA THR A 271 -8.99 4.23 2.01
C THR A 271 -7.96 4.64 0.94
N VAL A 272 -8.17 5.78 0.32
CA VAL A 272 -7.34 6.27 -0.79
C VAL A 272 -5.90 6.59 -0.34
N PHE A 273 -5.73 7.03 0.91
CA PHE A 273 -4.43 7.32 1.51
C PHE A 273 -4.29 6.68 2.89
N LEU A 274 -3.38 5.74 3.02
CA LEU A 274 -3.01 5.13 4.29
C LEU A 274 -1.75 5.82 4.83
N ASN A 275 -1.93 6.78 5.76
CA ASN A 275 -0.84 7.43 6.52
C ASN A 275 0.43 7.71 5.69
N PRO A 276 0.45 8.70 4.80
CA PRO A 276 1.65 9.10 4.09
C PRO A 276 2.64 9.78 5.05
N THR A 277 3.32 8.99 5.88
CA THR A 277 4.37 9.49 6.78
C THR A 277 5.71 9.45 6.06
N VAL A 278 6.49 10.52 6.19
CA VAL A 278 7.85 10.58 5.64
C VAL A 278 8.80 9.82 6.55
N ASP A 279 9.37 8.71 6.07
CA ASP A 279 10.38 7.95 6.79
C ASP A 279 11.67 8.80 6.95
N ILE A 280 12.29 8.75 8.12
CA ILE A 280 13.57 9.40 8.44
C ILE A 280 14.67 9.02 7.42
N ARG A 281 14.62 7.83 6.86
CA ARG A 281 15.54 7.38 5.81
C ARG A 281 15.43 8.23 4.55
N ILE A 282 14.21 8.62 4.17
CA ILE A 282 13.96 9.48 3.01
C ILE A 282 14.54 10.87 3.26
N ALA A 283 14.39 11.42 4.47
CA ALA A 283 14.96 12.72 4.84
C ALA A 283 16.50 12.72 4.77
N ILE A 284 17.15 11.64 5.25
CA ILE A 284 18.61 11.47 5.15
C ILE A 284 19.05 11.37 3.68
N GLN A 285 18.38 10.54 2.87
CA GLN A 285 18.68 10.40 1.45
C GLN A 285 18.53 11.74 0.70
N ALA A 286 17.46 12.47 0.97
CA ALA A 286 17.22 13.79 0.39
C ALA A 286 18.34 14.78 0.76
N THR A 287 18.76 14.82 2.03
CA THR A 287 19.86 15.68 2.49
C THR A 287 21.18 15.34 1.79
N LEU A 288 21.54 14.07 1.68
CA LEU A 288 22.73 13.63 0.96
C LEU A 288 22.67 14.03 -0.52
N THR A 289 21.50 13.83 -1.15
CA THR A 289 21.29 14.22 -2.56
C THR A 289 21.48 15.73 -2.77
N LEU A 290 20.97 16.55 -1.83
CA LEU A 290 21.15 18.00 -1.88
C LEU A 290 22.62 18.43 -1.74
N ILE A 291 23.39 17.79 -0.87
CA ILE A 291 24.83 18.07 -0.72
C ILE A 291 25.57 17.72 -2.01
N ILE A 292 25.28 16.57 -2.62
CA ILE A 292 25.88 16.16 -3.89
C ILE A 292 25.50 17.16 -5.00
N ALA A 293 24.23 17.52 -5.10
CA ALA A 293 23.75 18.49 -6.09
C ALA A 293 24.41 19.87 -5.93
N GLY A 294 24.51 20.38 -4.70
CA GLY A 294 25.21 21.65 -4.40
C GLY A 294 26.68 21.61 -4.77
N THR A 295 27.35 20.50 -4.50
CA THR A 295 28.75 20.29 -4.89
C THR A 295 28.91 20.32 -6.42
N LEU A 296 28.05 19.62 -7.16
CA LEU A 296 28.05 19.61 -8.61
C LEU A 296 27.73 20.99 -9.20
N ALA A 297 26.76 21.70 -8.64
CA ALA A 297 26.39 23.06 -9.07
C ALA A 297 27.55 24.06 -8.90
N GLY A 298 28.29 23.94 -7.81
CA GLY A 298 29.45 24.80 -7.51
C GLY A 298 30.73 24.46 -8.27
N LEU A 299 30.87 23.22 -8.78
CA LEU A 299 32.12 22.72 -9.34
C LEU A 299 32.54 23.47 -10.60
N PHE A 300 31.61 23.72 -11.53
CA PHE A 300 31.90 24.43 -12.77
C PHE A 300 32.26 25.92 -12.52
N PRO A 301 31.50 26.72 -11.78
CA PRO A 301 31.87 28.07 -11.39
C PRO A 301 33.21 28.14 -10.64
N ALA A 302 33.42 27.22 -9.70
CA ALA A 302 34.68 27.16 -8.94
C ALA A 302 35.90 26.93 -9.83
N ARG A 303 35.82 26.01 -10.77
CA ARG A 303 36.91 25.80 -11.75
C ARG A 303 37.16 27.06 -12.58
N LYS A 304 36.14 27.77 -13.00
CA LYS A 304 36.25 29.01 -13.77
C LYS A 304 36.92 30.12 -12.94
N ALA A 305 36.57 30.29 -11.67
CA ALA A 305 37.19 31.23 -10.75
C ALA A 305 38.69 30.93 -10.55
N VAL A 306 39.04 29.66 -10.42
CA VAL A 306 40.43 29.22 -10.29
C VAL A 306 41.23 29.47 -11.55
N SER A 307 40.67 29.47 -12.76
CA SER A 307 41.35 29.74 -14.02
C SER A 307 41.66 31.21 -14.29
N ILE A 308 41.08 32.16 -13.54
CA ILE A 308 41.31 33.61 -13.72
C ILE A 308 42.77 33.98 -13.42
N ARG A 309 43.43 34.69 -14.37
CA ARG A 309 44.77 35.17 -14.18
C ARG A 309 44.79 36.49 -13.37
N PRO A 310 45.65 36.67 -12.37
CA PRO A 310 45.70 37.88 -11.52
C PRO A 310 45.82 39.17 -12.33
N ILE A 311 46.60 39.15 -13.43
CA ILE A 311 46.82 40.31 -14.28
C ILE A 311 45.52 40.72 -15.01
N GLU A 312 44.76 39.77 -15.50
CA GLU A 312 43.47 40.02 -16.18
C GLU A 312 42.41 40.49 -15.23
N ALA A 313 42.39 39.97 -13.98
CA ALA A 313 41.46 40.36 -12.93
C ALA A 313 41.66 41.77 -12.41
N LEU A 314 42.89 42.28 -12.45
CA LEU A 314 43.22 43.67 -12.00
C LEU A 314 43.01 44.68 -13.15
N ARG A 315 42.89 44.28 -14.39
CA ARG A 315 42.68 45.12 -15.56
C ARG A 315 41.22 45.19 -16.02
N ALA A 316 40.37 44.37 -15.47
CA ALA A 316 38.92 44.38 -15.75
C ALA A 316 38.28 45.54 -14.96
N ASP A 317 37.89 46.59 -15.67
CA ASP A 317 37.03 47.64 -15.21
C ASP A 317 35.55 47.20 -15.27
#